data_7c2600ec5ba0bbb4d8f2ef2d1e34bf4a
#
_entry.id   7c2600ec5ba0bbb4d8f2ef2d1e34bf4a
#
_cell.length_a   1.000
_cell.length_b   1.000
_cell.length_c   1.000
_cell.angle_alpha   90.00
_cell.angle_beta   90.00
_cell.angle_gamma   90.00
#
_symmetry.space_group_name_H-M   'P 1'
#
loop_
_entity.id
_entity.type
_entity.pdbx_description
1 polymer ?
#
loop_
_entity_poly.entity_id
_entity_poly.type
_entity_poly.pdbx_seq_one_letter_code
_entity_poly.pdbx_strand_id
1 'polypeptide(L)'
;IKVSSRYHSDIIYHDFNGGHFQVMVAKDTNAYPGIEMKRTLAYVTTPFLQFPLILDVLQANADKEHQYDYPIWYNGHFVSLNFPYAKATNELKTLGTKDGYQHLWLEAWGQNKSRNTSSFTFVNKDRFYTISIATTAQTEMKMLRLGANDPDFNLRNETAFLIREKARKNHTFATSIETHGEYDVVRETSSNLTSSCEEVKVVMDTASYTVVKAIYKGGHFVMLCLSNTDNSKEKKHNLSIDGLNYTWNGRCGVFMK
;
A
#
# COMPACT_ATOMS: atom_id res chain seq x y z
N ILE A 1 -3.72 -11.23 17.92
CA ILE A 1 -2.46 -11.85 17.45
C ILE A 1 -2.47 -13.36 17.65
N LYS A 2 -2.95 -13.90 18.78
CA LYS A 2 -3.02 -15.36 18.97
C LYS A 2 -3.91 -16.08 17.94
N VAL A 3 -4.86 -15.38 17.34
CA VAL A 3 -5.79 -15.96 16.35
C VAL A 3 -5.15 -15.95 14.96
N SER A 4 -4.54 -14.84 14.55
CA SER A 4 -3.97 -14.69 13.19
C SER A 4 -2.75 -15.58 12.92
N SER A 5 -1.97 -15.94 13.95
CA SER A 5 -0.80 -16.83 13.76
C SER A 5 -1.16 -18.28 13.43
N ARG A 6 -2.43 -18.66 13.50
CA ARG A 6 -2.94 -20.00 13.15
C ARG A 6 -3.50 -20.10 11.75
N TYR A 7 -3.65 -18.98 11.08
CA TYR A 7 -4.28 -18.90 9.77
C TYR A 7 -3.24 -18.42 8.75
N HIS A 8 -3.45 -18.83 7.52
CA HIS A 8 -2.63 -18.46 6.38
C HIS A 8 -3.54 -18.02 5.24
N SER A 9 -3.00 -17.20 4.37
CA SER A 9 -3.67 -16.81 3.13
C SER A 9 -3.40 -17.84 2.06
N ASP A 10 -4.38 -18.10 1.21
CA ASP A 10 -4.24 -18.95 0.03
C ASP A 10 -3.87 -18.10 -1.18
N ILE A 11 -2.91 -18.57 -1.98
CA ILE A 11 -2.63 -17.98 -3.28
C ILE A 11 -3.73 -18.42 -4.23
N ILE A 12 -4.58 -17.48 -4.67
CA ILE A 12 -5.70 -17.75 -5.55
C ILE A 12 -5.42 -17.46 -7.02
N TYR A 13 -4.37 -16.70 -7.30
CA TYR A 13 -3.92 -16.39 -8.65
C TYR A 13 -2.46 -15.96 -8.66
N HIS A 14 -1.72 -16.33 -9.68
CA HIS A 14 -0.42 -15.79 -10.00
C HIS A 14 -0.14 -15.84 -11.50
N ASP A 15 0.59 -14.86 -12.01
CA ASP A 15 1.15 -14.87 -13.36
C ASP A 15 2.53 -14.21 -13.33
N PHE A 16 3.55 -14.98 -13.63
CA PHE A 16 4.95 -14.56 -13.68
C PHE A 16 5.54 -14.60 -15.10
N ASN A 17 4.71 -14.91 -16.09
CA ASN A 17 5.13 -15.05 -17.49
C ASN A 17 4.86 -13.78 -18.31
N GLY A 18 4.20 -12.78 -17.73
CA GLY A 18 3.94 -11.50 -18.40
C GLY A 18 5.22 -10.68 -18.56
N GLY A 19 5.54 -10.23 -19.79
CA GLY A 19 6.80 -9.55 -20.08
C GLY A 19 7.01 -8.24 -19.30
N HIS A 20 5.97 -7.45 -19.07
CA HIS A 20 6.05 -6.15 -18.37
C HIS A 20 5.53 -6.17 -16.96
N PHE A 21 4.84 -7.21 -16.52
CA PHE A 21 4.37 -7.32 -15.17
C PHE A 21 4.35 -8.76 -14.66
N GLN A 22 4.48 -8.90 -13.38
CA GLN A 22 4.30 -10.14 -12.64
C GLN A 22 3.30 -9.86 -11.53
N VAL A 23 2.40 -10.78 -11.26
CA VAL A 23 1.34 -10.57 -10.29
C VAL A 23 1.09 -11.81 -9.44
N MET A 24 0.77 -11.55 -8.17
CA MET A 24 0.30 -12.56 -7.22
C MET A 24 -0.90 -12.02 -6.45
N VAL A 25 -1.90 -12.88 -6.25
CA VAL A 25 -3.10 -12.58 -5.46
C VAL A 25 -3.25 -13.62 -4.38
N ALA A 26 -3.30 -13.16 -3.13
CA ALA A 26 -3.60 -13.98 -1.98
C ALA A 26 -4.96 -13.58 -1.38
N LYS A 27 -5.65 -14.57 -0.81
CA LYS A 27 -6.94 -14.40 -0.14
C LYS A 27 -6.90 -15.00 1.25
N ASP A 28 -7.51 -14.32 2.21
CA ASP A 28 -7.74 -14.79 3.57
C ASP A 28 -9.19 -14.53 3.97
N THR A 29 -9.84 -15.53 4.57
CA THR A 29 -11.20 -15.45 5.10
C THR A 29 -11.29 -15.91 6.56
N ASN A 30 -10.16 -16.27 7.16
CA ASN A 30 -10.12 -16.96 8.44
C ASN A 30 -9.43 -16.15 9.54
N ALA A 31 -8.51 -15.24 9.20
CA ALA A 31 -7.75 -14.47 10.19
C ALA A 31 -8.65 -13.53 11.02
N TYR A 32 -9.69 -12.98 10.39
CA TYR A 32 -10.64 -12.09 11.04
C TYR A 32 -12.07 -12.55 10.73
N PRO A 33 -12.83 -13.04 11.75
CA PRO A 33 -14.19 -13.52 11.55
C PRO A 33 -15.10 -12.49 10.87
N GLY A 34 -15.74 -12.87 9.76
CA GLY A 34 -16.63 -12.01 9.00
C GLY A 34 -15.95 -10.99 8.08
N ILE A 35 -14.63 -11.08 7.91
CA ILE A 35 -13.88 -10.22 7.00
C ILE A 35 -13.17 -11.09 5.95
N GLU A 36 -13.41 -10.80 4.68
CA GLU A 36 -12.63 -11.32 3.56
C GLU A 36 -11.54 -10.31 3.20
N MET A 37 -10.30 -10.77 3.13
CA MET A 37 -9.17 -9.96 2.64
C MET A 37 -8.60 -10.57 1.38
N LYS A 38 -8.31 -9.71 0.39
CA LYS A 38 -7.56 -10.07 -0.83
C LYS A 38 -6.43 -9.08 -1.01
N ARG A 39 -5.21 -9.56 -1.19
CA ARG A 39 -4.06 -8.72 -1.50
C ARG A 39 -3.48 -9.08 -2.84
N THR A 40 -3.35 -8.09 -3.70
CA THR A 40 -2.72 -8.19 -5.02
C THR A 40 -1.42 -7.43 -5.00
N LEU A 41 -0.33 -8.09 -5.34
CA LEU A 41 0.97 -7.47 -5.58
C LEU A 41 1.29 -7.59 -7.06
N ALA A 42 1.46 -6.47 -7.74
CA ALA A 42 1.88 -6.41 -9.13
C ALA A 42 3.23 -5.69 -9.24
N TYR A 43 4.25 -6.44 -9.68
CA TYR A 43 5.57 -5.91 -10.01
C TYR A 43 5.55 -5.51 -11.49
N VAL A 44 5.81 -4.23 -11.78
CA VAL A 44 5.62 -3.65 -13.11
C VAL A 44 6.90 -2.95 -13.58
N THR A 45 7.37 -3.33 -14.75
CA THR A 45 8.46 -2.63 -15.47
C THR A 45 7.85 -1.66 -16.46
N THR A 46 8.27 -0.40 -16.42
CA THR A 46 7.76 0.66 -17.30
C THR A 46 8.90 1.29 -18.11
N PRO A 47 8.62 1.87 -19.27
CA PRO A 47 9.63 2.57 -20.05
C PRO A 47 9.99 3.96 -19.51
N PHE A 48 9.23 4.49 -18.55
CA PHE A 48 9.36 5.85 -18.01
C PHE A 48 9.91 5.93 -16.58
N LEU A 49 10.07 4.78 -15.91
CA LEU A 49 10.74 4.70 -14.60
C LEU A 49 12.07 3.97 -14.74
N GLN A 50 13.05 4.42 -13.97
CA GLN A 50 14.37 3.80 -13.95
C GLN A 50 14.33 2.39 -13.34
N PHE A 51 13.48 2.18 -12.35
CA PHE A 51 13.33 0.91 -11.65
C PHE A 51 11.88 0.43 -11.77
N PRO A 52 11.64 -0.88 -11.69
CA PRO A 52 10.31 -1.42 -11.58
C PRO A 52 9.57 -0.87 -10.36
N LEU A 53 8.27 -0.76 -10.46
CA LEU A 53 7.39 -0.37 -9.35
C LEU A 53 6.59 -1.57 -8.85
N ILE A 54 6.05 -1.44 -7.63
CA ILE A 54 5.07 -2.38 -7.09
C ILE A 54 3.74 -1.63 -6.91
N LEU A 55 2.68 -2.16 -7.50
CA LEU A 55 1.32 -1.82 -7.11
C LEU A 55 0.85 -2.84 -6.09
N ASP A 56 0.47 -2.37 -4.91
CA ASP A 56 -0.04 -3.19 -3.81
C ASP A 56 -1.48 -2.78 -3.52
N VAL A 57 -2.40 -3.72 -3.71
CA VAL A 57 -3.84 -3.49 -3.54
C VAL A 57 -4.36 -4.48 -2.51
N LEU A 58 -4.78 -3.97 -1.34
CA LEU A 58 -5.43 -4.74 -0.30
C LEU A 58 -6.90 -4.38 -0.23
N GLN A 59 -7.75 -5.35 -0.56
CA GLN A 59 -9.20 -5.25 -0.44
C GLN A 59 -9.65 -5.92 0.86
N ALA A 60 -10.45 -5.23 1.65
CA ALA A 60 -11.10 -5.75 2.84
C ALA A 60 -12.62 -5.61 2.69
N ASN A 61 -13.35 -6.71 2.81
CA ASN A 61 -14.80 -6.76 2.62
C ASN A 61 -15.46 -7.40 3.84
N ALA A 62 -16.53 -6.78 4.34
CA ALA A 62 -17.31 -7.27 5.48
C ALA A 62 -18.76 -6.83 5.41
N ASP A 63 -19.64 -7.51 6.14
CA ASP A 63 -21.06 -7.16 6.24
C ASP A 63 -21.32 -5.99 7.20
N LYS A 64 -20.39 -5.74 8.12
CA LYS A 64 -20.47 -4.69 9.14
C LYS A 64 -19.34 -3.69 8.98
N GLU A 65 -19.50 -2.52 9.58
CA GLU A 65 -18.45 -1.52 9.63
C GLU A 65 -17.33 -1.93 10.60
N HIS A 66 -16.11 -1.75 10.14
CA HIS A 66 -14.89 -2.02 10.89
C HIS A 66 -13.91 -0.85 10.79
N GLN A 67 -12.90 -0.86 11.64
CA GLN A 67 -11.67 -0.14 11.46
C GLN A 67 -10.69 -1.08 10.76
N TYR A 68 -10.12 -0.63 9.66
CA TYR A 68 -9.06 -1.33 8.96
C TYR A 68 -7.76 -0.59 9.15
N ASP A 69 -6.74 -1.32 9.55
CA ASP A 69 -5.38 -0.83 9.72
C ASP A 69 -4.46 -1.56 8.74
N TYR A 70 -3.82 -0.81 7.85
CA TYR A 70 -2.88 -1.32 6.87
C TYR A 70 -1.46 -0.90 7.27
N PRO A 71 -0.67 -1.77 7.91
CA PRO A 71 0.70 -1.48 8.30
C PRO A 71 1.67 -1.72 7.14
N ILE A 72 2.63 -0.82 6.99
CA ILE A 72 3.77 -0.92 6.08
C ILE A 72 5.03 -0.86 6.93
N TRP A 73 5.74 -1.97 7.01
CA TRP A 73 7.04 -2.06 7.67
C TRP A 73 8.13 -1.67 6.69
N TYR A 74 9.07 -0.85 7.12
CA TYR A 74 10.19 -0.44 6.29
C TYR A 74 11.49 -0.39 7.09
N ASN A 75 12.59 -0.60 6.39
CA ASN A 75 13.94 -0.43 6.92
C ASN A 75 14.56 0.80 6.28
N GLY A 76 15.35 1.53 7.06
CA GLY A 76 16.02 2.74 6.58
C GLY A 76 15.61 3.97 7.34
N HIS A 77 15.98 5.13 6.79
CA HIS A 77 15.76 6.42 7.44
C HIS A 77 14.60 7.15 6.76
N PHE A 78 13.68 7.62 7.58
CA PHE A 78 12.61 8.49 7.12
C PHE A 78 13.18 9.78 6.50
N VAL A 79 12.62 10.20 5.37
CA VAL A 79 13.04 11.40 4.64
C VAL A 79 11.95 12.47 4.64
N SER A 80 10.75 12.15 4.14
CA SER A 80 9.71 13.17 3.98
C SER A 80 8.30 12.59 3.90
N LEU A 81 7.31 13.47 4.16
CA LEU A 81 5.88 13.27 3.90
C LEU A 81 5.37 14.38 2.98
N ASN A 82 4.33 14.12 2.21
CA ASN A 82 3.64 15.15 1.42
C ASN A 82 2.41 15.76 2.12
N PHE A 83 2.23 15.52 3.42
CA PHE A 83 1.11 16.00 4.21
C PHE A 83 1.57 16.47 5.60
N PRO A 84 0.79 17.35 6.26
CA PRO A 84 1.12 17.82 7.60
C PRO A 84 0.94 16.70 8.64
N TYR A 85 1.80 16.71 9.67
CA TYR A 85 1.75 15.76 10.76
C TYR A 85 2.07 16.41 12.09
N ALA A 86 1.60 15.82 13.18
CA ALA A 86 1.92 16.17 14.55
C ALA A 86 2.80 15.09 15.18
N LYS A 87 3.78 15.50 15.97
CA LYS A 87 4.67 14.59 16.71
C LYS A 87 4.10 14.33 18.11
N ALA A 88 4.34 13.14 18.64
CA ALA A 88 4.16 12.86 20.06
C ALA A 88 5.32 13.52 20.83
N THR A 89 5.03 14.62 21.53
CA THR A 89 6.07 15.48 22.15
C THR A 89 6.28 15.25 23.63
N ASN A 90 5.25 14.78 24.34
CA ASN A 90 5.31 14.69 25.80
C ASN A 90 5.58 13.27 26.28
N GLU A 91 4.92 12.29 25.68
CA GLU A 91 5.02 10.89 26.06
C GLU A 91 4.68 10.02 24.86
N LEU A 92 5.50 9.01 24.61
CA LEU A 92 5.16 7.96 23.63
C LEU A 92 4.09 7.06 24.26
N LYS A 93 3.01 6.86 23.50
CA LYS A 93 1.90 5.97 23.90
C LYS A 93 1.71 4.88 22.88
N THR A 94 1.32 3.70 23.37
CA THR A 94 0.92 2.60 22.48
C THR A 94 -0.42 2.91 21.81
N LEU A 95 -0.66 2.34 20.63
CA LEU A 95 -1.92 2.49 19.91
C LEU A 95 -3.11 1.82 20.60
N GLY A 96 -2.86 0.90 21.51
CA GLY A 96 -3.86 0.18 22.25
C GLY A 96 -3.26 -0.76 23.29
N THR A 97 -4.11 -1.51 23.98
CA THR A 97 -3.72 -2.38 25.09
C THR A 97 -3.73 -3.87 24.76
N LYS A 98 -4.22 -4.26 23.58
CA LYS A 98 -4.37 -5.66 23.15
C LYS A 98 -4.25 -5.79 21.63
N ASP A 99 -4.32 -7.01 21.13
CA ASP A 99 -4.35 -7.36 19.69
C ASP A 99 -3.10 -6.89 18.91
N GLY A 100 -1.95 -6.75 19.58
CA GLY A 100 -0.69 -6.28 19.01
C GLY A 100 -0.48 -4.78 19.10
N TYR A 101 -1.53 -3.99 19.30
CA TYR A 101 -1.42 -2.54 19.42
C TYR A 101 -0.64 -2.08 20.67
N GLN A 102 -0.53 -2.92 21.70
CA GLN A 102 0.31 -2.67 22.89
C GLN A 102 1.81 -2.63 22.56
N HIS A 103 2.21 -3.10 21.39
CA HIS A 103 3.60 -3.09 20.93
C HIS A 103 3.87 -2.01 19.89
N LEU A 104 2.88 -1.23 19.48
CA LEU A 104 2.97 -0.19 18.49
C LEU A 104 2.95 1.18 19.15
N TRP A 105 4.11 1.81 19.26
CA TRP A 105 4.30 3.10 19.88
C TRP A 105 4.13 4.22 18.86
N LEU A 106 3.24 5.16 19.13
CA LEU A 106 2.91 6.26 18.24
C LEU A 106 3.95 7.38 18.36
N GLU A 107 4.69 7.63 17.30
CA GLU A 107 5.66 8.72 17.21
C GLU A 107 5.09 9.98 16.58
N ALA A 108 4.25 9.82 15.56
CA ALA A 108 3.59 10.93 14.90
C ALA A 108 2.30 10.47 14.20
N TRP A 109 1.42 11.42 13.90
CA TRP A 109 0.19 11.17 13.16
C TRP A 109 -0.17 12.34 12.26
N GLY A 110 -0.93 12.06 11.19
CA GLY A 110 -1.40 13.09 10.27
C GLY A 110 -2.58 12.63 9.44
N GLN A 111 -3.14 13.59 8.71
CA GLN A 111 -4.18 13.40 7.71
C GLN A 111 -3.90 14.30 6.52
N ASN A 112 -4.09 13.79 5.33
CA ASN A 112 -4.01 14.61 4.12
C ASN A 112 -5.40 15.11 3.73
N LYS A 113 -5.72 16.32 4.12
CA LYS A 113 -7.04 16.95 3.85
C LYS A 113 -7.09 17.66 2.50
N SER A 114 -5.95 17.87 1.85
CA SER A 114 -5.83 18.68 0.63
C SER A 114 -5.63 17.85 -0.64
N ARG A 115 -5.27 16.59 -0.52
CA ARG A 115 -4.96 15.71 -1.65
C ARG A 115 -5.54 14.31 -1.42
N ASN A 116 -5.85 13.62 -2.50
CA ASN A 116 -6.33 12.23 -2.48
C ASN A 116 -5.19 11.19 -2.52
N THR A 117 -3.95 11.65 -2.44
CA THR A 117 -2.76 10.79 -2.39
C THR A 117 -1.82 11.29 -1.32
N SER A 118 -1.51 10.41 -0.41
CA SER A 118 -0.49 10.63 0.62
C SER A 118 0.74 9.82 0.29
N SER A 119 1.91 10.41 0.55
CA SER A 119 3.17 9.70 0.31
C SER A 119 4.14 9.90 1.44
N PHE A 120 4.96 8.89 1.67
CA PHE A 120 6.14 8.99 2.51
C PHE A 120 7.36 8.40 1.79
N THR A 121 8.49 9.04 2.01
CA THR A 121 9.78 8.67 1.43
C THR A 121 10.74 8.27 2.53
N PHE A 122 11.46 7.19 2.31
CA PHE A 122 12.57 6.75 3.14
C PHE A 122 13.77 6.38 2.27
N VAL A 123 14.96 6.42 2.85
CA VAL A 123 16.18 5.95 2.21
C VAL A 123 16.66 4.69 2.91
N ASN A 124 16.97 3.66 2.13
CA ASN A 124 17.58 2.43 2.61
C ASN A 124 18.85 2.17 1.80
N LYS A 125 19.98 2.16 2.49
CA LYS A 125 21.32 2.15 1.87
C LYS A 125 21.48 3.37 0.95
N ASP A 126 21.58 3.13 -0.34
CA ASP A 126 21.84 4.12 -1.39
C ASP A 126 20.61 4.49 -2.22
N ARG A 127 19.41 3.96 -1.90
CA ARG A 127 18.19 4.16 -2.70
C ARG A 127 17.08 4.79 -1.89
N PHE A 128 16.34 5.68 -2.56
CA PHE A 128 15.10 6.24 -2.06
C PHE A 128 13.91 5.38 -2.47
N TYR A 129 12.97 5.24 -1.56
CA TYR A 129 11.71 4.55 -1.76
C TYR A 129 10.59 5.51 -1.38
N THR A 130 9.67 5.73 -2.29
CA THR A 130 8.45 6.46 -1.99
C THR A 130 7.25 5.54 -2.09
N ILE A 131 6.45 5.52 -1.03
CA ILE A 131 5.19 4.82 -0.97
C ILE A 131 4.08 5.86 -1.10
N SER A 132 3.34 5.82 -2.20
CA SER A 132 2.21 6.69 -2.51
C SER A 132 0.93 5.90 -2.37
N ILE A 133 -0.04 6.43 -1.62
CA ILE A 133 -1.23 5.72 -1.18
C ILE A 133 -2.46 6.55 -1.53
N ALA A 134 -3.48 5.92 -2.10
CA ALA A 134 -4.79 6.51 -2.27
C ALA A 134 -5.41 6.78 -0.89
N THR A 135 -5.75 8.03 -0.60
CA THR A 135 -6.30 8.44 0.69
C THR A 135 -7.49 9.36 0.52
N THR A 136 -8.29 9.47 1.57
CA THR A 136 -9.38 10.43 1.71
C THR A 136 -9.07 11.41 2.84
N ALA A 137 -9.87 12.46 2.99
CA ALA A 137 -9.72 13.40 4.11
C ALA A 137 -9.92 12.73 5.49
N GLN A 138 -10.53 11.54 5.55
CA GLN A 138 -10.77 10.77 6.78
C GLN A 138 -9.65 9.75 7.06
N THR A 139 -8.80 9.46 6.09
CA THR A 139 -7.70 8.51 6.26
C THR A 139 -6.72 9.04 7.32
N GLU A 140 -6.50 8.28 8.37
CA GLU A 140 -5.50 8.59 9.39
C GLU A 140 -4.19 7.88 9.06
N MET A 141 -3.09 8.60 9.17
CA MET A 141 -1.75 8.03 9.01
C MET A 141 -0.96 8.17 10.28
N LYS A 142 -0.24 7.11 10.65
CA LYS A 142 0.49 7.02 11.90
C LYS A 142 1.90 6.52 11.64
N MET A 143 2.87 7.20 12.22
CA MET A 143 4.26 6.77 12.26
C MET A 143 4.47 6.04 13.58
N LEU A 144 4.96 4.84 13.51
CA LEU A 144 5.03 3.92 14.63
C LEU A 144 6.45 3.39 14.80
N ARG A 145 6.73 3.04 16.04
CA ARG A 145 7.89 2.24 16.41
C ARG A 145 7.41 0.95 17.07
N LEU A 146 7.95 -0.18 16.67
CA LEU A 146 7.71 -1.44 17.34
C LEU A 146 8.52 -1.48 18.63
N GLY A 147 7.87 -1.83 19.73
CA GLY A 147 8.50 -2.00 21.03
C GLY A 147 7.82 -3.09 21.85
N ALA A 148 8.54 -3.66 22.79
CA ALA A 148 7.96 -4.51 23.81
C ALA A 148 7.44 -3.63 24.95
N ASN A 149 6.30 -4.00 25.51
CA ASN A 149 5.81 -3.44 26.77
C ASN A 149 6.30 -4.33 27.92
N ASP A 150 7.61 -4.30 28.13
CA ASP A 150 8.26 -4.97 29.24
C ASP A 150 8.76 -3.94 30.28
N PRO A 151 9.20 -4.35 31.47
CA PRO A 151 9.66 -3.44 32.51
C PRO A 151 10.83 -2.57 32.09
N ASP A 152 11.60 -2.98 31.11
CA ASP A 152 12.81 -2.32 30.66
C ASP A 152 12.59 -1.40 29.43
N PHE A 153 11.34 -1.26 28.97
CA PHE A 153 10.98 -0.41 27.83
C PHE A 153 11.85 -0.67 26.60
N ASN A 154 12.04 -1.91 26.25
CA ASN A 154 12.88 -2.32 25.13
C ASN A 154 12.24 -1.93 23.80
N LEU A 155 12.36 -0.65 23.41
CA LEU A 155 11.95 -0.16 22.12
C LEU A 155 12.91 -0.68 21.06
N ARG A 156 12.41 -1.54 20.19
CA ARG A 156 13.14 -1.94 19.00
C ARG A 156 13.22 -0.77 18.03
N ASN A 157 14.25 -0.77 17.20
CA ASN A 157 14.44 0.28 16.20
C ASN A 157 13.72 -0.04 14.87
N GLU A 158 12.62 -0.78 14.94
CA GLU A 158 11.82 -1.12 13.77
C GLU A 158 10.70 -0.11 13.60
N THR A 159 10.59 0.47 12.42
CA THR A 159 9.62 1.50 12.10
C THR A 159 8.49 0.94 11.24
N ALA A 160 7.30 1.49 11.42
CA ALA A 160 6.17 1.20 10.57
C ALA A 160 5.39 2.47 10.26
N PHE A 161 4.75 2.45 9.12
CA PHE A 161 3.74 3.41 8.72
C PHE A 161 2.40 2.70 8.68
N LEU A 162 1.39 3.23 9.39
CA LEU A 162 0.08 2.60 9.47
C LEU A 162 -0.96 3.54 8.89
N ILE A 163 -1.73 3.02 7.94
CA ILE A 163 -2.85 3.69 7.32
C ILE A 163 -4.12 3.13 7.93
N ARG A 164 -4.98 4.02 8.46
CA ARG A 164 -6.21 3.66 9.16
C ARG A 164 -7.42 4.23 8.48
N GLU A 165 -8.37 3.36 8.17
CA GLU A 165 -9.73 3.71 7.77
C GLU A 165 -10.73 3.26 8.84
N LYS A 166 -11.68 4.13 9.17
CA LYS A 166 -12.71 3.87 10.18
C LYS A 166 -14.10 3.81 9.56
N ALA A 167 -14.98 3.06 10.20
CA ALA A 167 -16.39 2.95 9.83
C ALA A 167 -16.59 2.56 8.36
N ARG A 168 -15.87 1.53 7.89
CA ARG A 168 -15.97 0.99 6.54
C ARG A 168 -16.47 -0.46 6.59
N LYS A 169 -17.46 -0.78 5.75
CA LYS A 169 -17.80 -2.18 5.44
C LYS A 169 -16.76 -2.76 4.50
N ASN A 170 -16.56 -2.06 3.38
CA ASN A 170 -15.58 -2.42 2.36
C ASN A 170 -14.57 -1.29 2.22
N HIS A 171 -13.31 -1.66 2.02
CA HIS A 171 -12.27 -0.69 1.72
C HIS A 171 -11.17 -1.32 0.87
N THR A 172 -10.68 -0.55 -0.11
CA THR A 172 -9.56 -0.91 -0.95
C THR A 172 -8.40 0.05 -0.69
N PHE A 173 -7.35 -0.47 -0.04
CA PHE A 173 -6.07 0.24 0.04
C PHE A 173 -5.33 0.05 -1.28
N ALA A 174 -4.97 1.13 -1.93
CA ALA A 174 -4.23 1.13 -3.18
C ALA A 174 -2.93 1.92 -3.00
N THR A 175 -1.82 1.26 -3.30
CA THR A 175 -0.48 1.78 -3.02
C THR A 175 0.43 1.58 -4.22
N SER A 176 1.24 2.60 -4.54
CA SER A 176 2.36 2.50 -5.47
C SER A 176 3.66 2.65 -4.70
N ILE A 177 4.57 1.70 -4.85
CA ILE A 177 5.91 1.72 -4.26
C ILE A 177 6.91 1.95 -5.39
N GLU A 178 7.53 3.12 -5.38
CA GLU A 178 8.53 3.54 -6.35
C GLU A 178 9.93 3.54 -5.72
N THR A 179 10.86 2.83 -6.35
CA THR A 179 12.29 2.97 -6.08
C THR A 179 12.85 4.06 -6.98
N HIS A 180 13.57 5.03 -6.43
CA HIS A 180 14.12 6.14 -7.20
C HIS A 180 15.38 6.72 -6.57
N GLY A 181 16.06 7.54 -7.32
CA GLY A 181 17.19 8.34 -6.85
C GLY A 181 18.37 7.53 -6.32
N GLU A 182 19.31 8.26 -5.78
CA GLU A 182 20.53 7.71 -5.21
C GLU A 182 21.09 8.61 -4.13
N TYR A 183 21.61 8.01 -3.06
CA TYR A 183 22.40 8.68 -2.05
C TYR A 183 23.84 8.15 -2.10
N ASP A 184 24.78 9.04 -2.41
CA ASP A 184 26.21 8.74 -2.36
C ASP A 184 26.75 9.05 -0.97
N VAL A 185 27.04 8.01 -0.21
CA VAL A 185 27.53 8.13 1.19
C VAL A 185 28.92 8.77 1.26
N VAL A 186 29.74 8.61 0.22
CA VAL A 186 31.11 9.12 0.20
C VAL A 186 31.15 10.61 -0.09
N ARG A 187 30.31 11.05 -1.04
CA ARG A 187 30.21 12.46 -1.43
C ARG A 187 29.17 13.24 -0.63
N GLU A 188 28.38 12.52 0.18
CA GLU A 188 27.23 13.10 0.92
C GLU A 188 26.25 13.85 0.02
N THR A 189 26.05 13.36 -1.20
CA THR A 189 25.18 13.97 -2.19
C THR A 189 24.02 13.06 -2.52
N SER A 190 22.89 13.66 -2.90
CA SER A 190 21.70 12.95 -3.30
C SER A 190 21.22 13.40 -4.67
N SER A 191 20.71 12.49 -5.47
CA SER A 191 20.07 12.77 -6.75
C SER A 191 18.67 12.17 -6.81
N ASN A 192 17.76 12.80 -7.59
CA ASN A 192 16.39 12.31 -7.81
C ASN A 192 15.64 11.95 -6.53
N LEU A 193 15.72 12.83 -5.52
CA LEU A 193 15.10 12.67 -4.19
C LEU A 193 13.57 12.58 -4.22
N THR A 194 12.95 13.10 -5.27
CA THR A 194 11.50 13.23 -5.36
C THR A 194 10.95 12.13 -6.27
N SER A 195 9.98 11.38 -5.77
CA SER A 195 9.19 10.44 -6.55
C SER A 195 8.57 11.10 -7.79
N SER A 196 8.43 10.33 -8.83
CA SER A 196 7.66 10.72 -10.02
C SER A 196 6.17 10.44 -9.89
N CYS A 197 5.73 9.66 -8.90
CA CYS A 197 4.33 9.40 -8.64
C CYS A 197 3.61 10.64 -8.11
N GLU A 198 2.61 11.12 -8.85
CA GLU A 198 1.81 12.31 -8.52
C GLU A 198 0.48 11.94 -7.86
N GLU A 199 -0.14 10.86 -8.30
CA GLU A 199 -1.44 10.41 -7.79
C GLU A 199 -1.56 8.89 -7.80
N VAL A 200 -2.17 8.33 -6.77
CA VAL A 200 -2.70 6.96 -6.75
C VAL A 200 -4.19 7.05 -6.44
N LYS A 201 -5.00 6.39 -7.23
CA LYS A 201 -6.46 6.38 -7.02
C LYS A 201 -7.09 5.04 -7.34
N VAL A 202 -8.16 4.73 -6.62
CA VAL A 202 -9.09 3.67 -6.96
C VAL A 202 -10.12 4.26 -7.93
N VAL A 203 -10.01 3.89 -9.21
CA VAL A 203 -10.87 4.41 -10.28
C VAL A 203 -12.24 3.72 -10.29
N MET A 204 -12.23 2.43 -9.94
CA MET A 204 -13.43 1.60 -9.85
C MET A 204 -13.25 0.59 -8.73
N ASP A 205 -14.31 0.39 -7.95
CA ASP A 205 -14.36 -0.67 -6.93
C ASP A 205 -15.79 -1.19 -6.84
N THR A 206 -16.04 -2.28 -7.53
CA THR A 206 -17.34 -2.93 -7.66
C THR A 206 -17.26 -4.40 -7.27
N ALA A 207 -18.38 -5.09 -7.18
CA ALA A 207 -18.41 -6.53 -6.94
C ALA A 207 -17.64 -7.33 -8.02
N SER A 208 -17.61 -6.82 -9.26
CA SER A 208 -17.00 -7.53 -10.41
C SER A 208 -15.56 -7.10 -10.68
N TYR A 209 -15.24 -5.82 -10.51
CA TYR A 209 -13.94 -5.28 -10.88
C TYR A 209 -13.45 -4.23 -9.89
N THR A 210 -12.14 -4.25 -9.65
CA THR A 210 -11.41 -3.18 -8.99
C THR A 210 -10.34 -2.65 -9.94
N VAL A 211 -10.26 -1.33 -10.09
CA VAL A 211 -9.28 -0.66 -10.95
C VAL A 211 -8.51 0.37 -10.13
N VAL A 212 -7.20 0.21 -10.12
CA VAL A 212 -6.27 1.14 -9.48
C VAL A 212 -5.41 1.80 -10.54
N LYS A 213 -5.23 3.11 -10.46
CA LYS A 213 -4.40 3.89 -11.37
C LYS A 213 -3.37 4.71 -10.60
N ALA A 214 -2.11 4.53 -10.91
CA ALA A 214 -1.01 5.38 -10.44
C ALA A 214 -0.59 6.28 -11.60
N ILE A 215 -0.49 7.59 -11.35
CA ILE A 215 -0.16 8.63 -12.31
C ILE A 215 1.19 9.22 -11.94
N TYR A 216 2.04 9.38 -12.94
CA TYR A 216 3.41 9.83 -12.82
C TYR A 216 3.65 11.11 -13.61
N LYS A 217 4.72 11.82 -13.31
CA LYS A 217 5.14 13.03 -14.03
C LYS A 217 5.15 12.82 -15.55
N GLY A 218 4.80 13.86 -16.28
CA GLY A 218 4.69 13.79 -17.74
C GLY A 218 3.38 13.16 -18.23
N GLY A 219 2.40 12.91 -17.36
CA GLY A 219 1.11 12.32 -17.72
C GLY A 219 1.17 10.81 -17.97
N HIS A 220 2.27 10.16 -17.59
CA HIS A 220 2.40 8.71 -17.63
C HIS A 220 1.51 8.06 -16.57
N PHE A 221 1.08 6.84 -16.80
CA PHE A 221 0.33 6.08 -15.82
C PHE A 221 0.58 4.58 -15.90
N VAL A 222 0.34 3.91 -14.78
CA VAL A 222 0.16 2.46 -14.70
C VAL A 222 -1.21 2.20 -14.10
N MET A 223 -2.00 1.37 -14.77
CA MET A 223 -3.33 1.00 -14.34
C MET A 223 -3.43 -0.51 -14.19
N LEU A 224 -3.85 -0.96 -13.02
CA LEU A 224 -4.09 -2.35 -12.67
C LEU A 224 -5.59 -2.60 -12.65
N CYS A 225 -6.06 -3.49 -13.52
CA CYS A 225 -7.45 -3.95 -13.58
C CYS A 225 -7.54 -5.35 -12.98
N LEU A 226 -8.41 -5.53 -12.00
CA LEU A 226 -8.61 -6.78 -11.27
C LEU A 226 -10.03 -7.30 -11.49
N SER A 227 -10.17 -8.58 -11.88
CA SER A 227 -11.43 -9.29 -11.74
C SER A 227 -11.61 -9.75 -10.31
N ASN A 228 -12.72 -9.40 -9.67
CA ASN A 228 -13.01 -9.78 -8.28
C ASN A 228 -13.63 -11.17 -8.15
N THR A 229 -14.18 -11.71 -9.24
CA THR A 229 -15.00 -12.93 -9.25
C THR A 229 -14.37 -14.11 -9.98
N ASP A 230 -13.32 -13.88 -10.78
CA ASP A 230 -12.76 -14.91 -11.64
C ASP A 230 -11.25 -15.06 -11.46
N ASN A 231 -10.78 -16.31 -11.36
CA ASN A 231 -9.37 -16.66 -11.23
C ASN A 231 -8.82 -17.43 -12.46
N SER A 232 -9.64 -17.64 -13.51
CA SER A 232 -9.20 -18.32 -14.72
C SER A 232 -8.15 -17.47 -15.45
N LYS A 233 -7.08 -18.09 -15.92
CA LYS A 233 -6.06 -17.43 -16.75
C LYS A 233 -6.54 -17.16 -18.18
N GLU A 234 -7.51 -17.91 -18.64
CA GLU A 234 -7.99 -17.87 -20.03
C GLU A 234 -9.18 -16.93 -20.25
N LYS A 235 -9.84 -16.53 -19.17
CA LYS A 235 -11.04 -15.71 -19.29
C LYS A 235 -10.68 -14.31 -19.78
N LYS A 236 -11.35 -13.92 -20.86
CA LYS A 236 -11.24 -12.59 -21.43
C LYS A 236 -12.16 -11.62 -20.71
N HIS A 237 -11.59 -10.49 -20.32
CA HIS A 237 -12.30 -9.37 -19.73
C HIS A 237 -12.26 -8.17 -20.67
N ASN A 238 -13.33 -7.35 -20.61
CA ASN A 238 -13.44 -6.09 -21.33
C ASN A 238 -14.07 -5.06 -20.41
N LEU A 239 -13.44 -3.92 -20.23
CA LEU A 239 -13.89 -2.88 -19.31
C LEU A 239 -13.70 -1.51 -19.95
N SER A 240 -14.75 -0.69 -19.93
CA SER A 240 -14.68 0.70 -20.38
C SER A 240 -14.34 1.60 -19.19
N ILE A 241 -13.26 2.39 -19.30
CA ILE A 241 -12.79 3.33 -18.28
C ILE A 241 -12.46 4.64 -18.99
N ASP A 242 -13.05 5.75 -18.54
CA ASP A 242 -12.84 7.08 -19.12
C ASP A 242 -13.08 7.12 -20.65
N GLY A 243 -14.05 6.32 -21.16
CA GLY A 243 -14.38 6.23 -22.58
C GLY A 243 -13.43 5.35 -23.42
N LEU A 244 -12.44 4.74 -22.80
CA LEU A 244 -11.51 3.81 -23.47
C LEU A 244 -11.82 2.36 -23.06
N ASN A 245 -11.71 1.45 -24.03
CA ASN A 245 -11.93 0.02 -23.79
C ASN A 245 -10.59 -0.68 -23.53
N TYR A 246 -10.53 -1.37 -22.39
CA TYR A 246 -9.39 -2.15 -21.96
C TYR A 246 -9.76 -3.64 -21.98
N THR A 247 -8.95 -4.44 -22.64
CA THR A 247 -9.20 -5.87 -22.79
C THR A 247 -7.97 -6.65 -22.33
N TRP A 248 -8.18 -7.69 -21.51
CA TRP A 248 -7.12 -8.57 -21.04
C TRP A 248 -7.63 -9.99 -20.82
N ASN A 249 -6.72 -10.93 -20.70
CA ASN A 249 -7.02 -12.30 -20.28
C ASN A 249 -6.52 -12.52 -18.85
N GLY A 250 -7.21 -13.38 -18.12
CA GLY A 250 -6.85 -13.69 -16.74
C GLY A 250 -7.39 -12.70 -15.71
N ARG A 251 -7.13 -12.98 -14.44
CA ARG A 251 -7.64 -12.18 -13.32
C ARG A 251 -7.15 -10.74 -13.33
N CYS A 252 -5.93 -10.51 -13.79
CA CYS A 252 -5.25 -9.21 -13.69
C CYS A 252 -4.80 -8.72 -15.06
N GLY A 253 -5.08 -7.45 -15.37
CA GLY A 253 -4.56 -6.73 -16.54
C GLY A 253 -3.81 -5.49 -16.09
N VAL A 254 -2.63 -5.24 -16.70
CA VAL A 254 -1.85 -4.03 -16.47
C VAL A 254 -1.74 -3.24 -17.77
N PHE A 255 -2.07 -1.96 -17.69
CA PHE A 255 -2.02 -1.02 -18.80
C PHE A 255 -1.15 0.17 -18.40
N MET A 256 -0.40 0.70 -19.35
CA MET A 256 0.50 1.84 -19.13
C MET A 256 0.57 2.75 -20.37
N LYS A 257 0.89 4.01 -20.14
CA LYS A 257 1.11 5.02 -21.15
C LYS A 257 2.24 5.95 -20.74
#